data_6bd36114ee4163069f3c1a83ed19abb2
#
_entry.id   6bd36114ee4163069f3c1a83ed19abb2
#
_cell.length_a   1.000
_cell.length_b   1.000
_cell.length_c   1.000
_cell.angle_alpha   90.00
_cell.angle_beta   90.00
_cell.angle_gamma   90.00
#
_symmetry.space_group_name_H-M   'P 1'
#
loop_
_entity.id
_entity.type
_entity.pdbx_description
1 polymer ?
#
loop_
_entity_poly.entity_id
_entity_poly.type
_entity_poly.pdbx_seq_one_letter_code
_entity_poly.pdbx_strand_id
1 'polypeptide(L)'
;MSGTADVAAVVGAVAVIVADGAAHPVTEWKDEGGLALVRRVAGLNQRAPIICAGAQQASLVERGVNELGISRLRLFGSAPEALRSAIAAIVSLEAGAAPQDISVSVLGRPMQQIIVPWDEASIGGRSATQVLSAAQLARLDARISRLWPPGPYALGSAAARLVRTALTRTPRVHAALVAVTRDEGAPGRSAMMPVTLDPAGIAALVPPALSSRDRVRFETTMRT
;
A
#
# COMPACT_ATOMS: atom_id res chain seq x y z
N MET A 1 1.46 17.23 11.65
CA MET A 1 2.39 16.77 10.59
C MET A 1 3.13 17.99 10.08
N SER A 2 4.46 17.97 10.02
CA SER A 2 5.28 19.03 9.43
C SER A 2 6.09 18.44 8.28
N GLY A 3 6.22 19.19 7.18
CA GLY A 3 7.10 18.83 6.07
C GLY A 3 8.45 19.54 6.21
N THR A 4 9.53 18.87 5.86
CA THR A 4 10.88 19.43 5.86
C THR A 4 11.74 18.74 4.81
N ALA A 5 12.70 19.47 4.24
CA ALA A 5 13.79 18.91 3.44
C ALA A 5 15.03 18.55 4.29
N ASP A 6 15.05 18.97 5.55
CA ASP A 6 16.14 18.61 6.46
C ASP A 6 15.90 17.22 7.05
N VAL A 7 16.74 16.27 6.68
CA VAL A 7 16.66 14.88 7.16
C VAL A 7 16.96 14.78 8.66
N ALA A 8 17.66 15.73 9.28
CA ALA A 8 17.90 15.72 10.71
C ALA A 8 16.61 15.86 11.55
N ALA A 9 15.56 16.45 10.96
CA ALA A 9 14.26 16.60 11.62
C ALA A 9 13.53 15.28 11.87
N VAL A 10 14.01 14.14 11.35
CA VAL A 10 13.41 12.81 11.62
C VAL A 10 13.81 12.25 12.98
N VAL A 11 14.80 12.84 13.64
CA VAL A 11 15.22 12.45 14.99
C VAL A 11 14.06 12.68 15.97
N GLY A 12 13.63 11.61 16.67
CA GLY A 12 12.49 11.67 17.59
C GLY A 12 11.10 11.70 16.93
N ALA A 13 11.02 11.67 15.60
CA ALA A 13 9.74 11.53 14.91
C ALA A 13 9.07 10.19 15.24
N VAL A 14 7.75 10.19 15.42
CA VAL A 14 6.96 8.98 15.70
C VAL A 14 6.61 8.20 14.43
N ALA A 15 6.67 8.86 13.27
CA ALA A 15 6.53 8.25 11.94
C ALA A 15 7.19 9.18 10.91
N VAL A 16 7.73 8.61 9.84
CA VAL A 16 8.34 9.36 8.74
C VAL A 16 7.63 9.03 7.43
N ILE A 17 7.25 10.05 6.67
CA ILE A 17 6.72 9.91 5.33
C ILE A 17 7.76 10.42 4.34
N VAL A 18 8.18 9.58 3.42
CA VAL A 18 9.03 9.94 2.27
C VAL A 18 8.12 10.17 1.08
N ALA A 19 7.94 11.43 0.71
CA ALA A 19 7.09 11.85 -0.40
C ALA A 19 7.91 12.52 -1.50
N ASP A 20 7.43 12.46 -2.73
CA ASP A 20 8.00 13.23 -3.83
C ASP A 20 7.75 14.72 -3.62
N GLY A 21 8.70 15.57 -4.01
CA GLY A 21 8.53 17.01 -4.03
C GLY A 21 7.59 17.46 -5.16
N ALA A 22 6.93 18.60 -4.97
CA ALA A 22 6.00 19.14 -5.96
C ALA A 22 6.66 19.49 -7.31
N ALA A 23 7.96 19.82 -7.29
CA ALA A 23 8.71 20.19 -8.50
C ALA A 23 9.11 18.96 -9.37
N HIS A 24 9.29 17.79 -8.77
CA HIS A 24 9.80 16.59 -9.45
C HIS A 24 9.05 15.32 -9.01
N PRO A 25 7.73 15.22 -9.24
CA PRO A 25 6.88 14.21 -8.61
C PRO A 25 7.12 12.77 -9.07
N VAL A 26 7.98 12.55 -10.06
CA VAL A 26 8.18 11.19 -10.65
C VAL A 26 9.62 10.69 -10.49
N THR A 27 10.58 11.59 -10.26
CA THR A 27 12.01 11.24 -10.35
C THR A 27 12.83 11.57 -9.12
N GLU A 28 12.28 12.27 -8.13
CA GLU A 28 13.04 12.80 -7.00
C GLU A 28 13.74 11.70 -6.18
N TRP A 29 13.04 10.60 -5.94
CA TRP A 29 13.58 9.48 -5.15
C TRP A 29 13.84 8.25 -5.99
N LYS A 30 14.29 8.46 -7.22
CA LYS A 30 14.63 7.39 -8.13
C LYS A 30 16.02 6.79 -7.81
N ASP A 31 16.14 5.48 -7.99
CA ASP A 31 17.39 4.73 -7.93
C ASP A 31 18.20 4.97 -6.61
N GLU A 32 19.49 5.27 -6.72
CA GLU A 32 20.40 5.41 -5.57
C GLU A 32 20.09 6.60 -4.66
N GLY A 33 19.56 7.69 -5.21
CA GLY A 33 19.19 8.88 -4.43
C GLY A 33 18.10 8.58 -3.40
N GLY A 34 17.06 7.87 -3.82
CA GLY A 34 15.99 7.44 -2.93
C GLY A 34 16.47 6.43 -1.88
N LEU A 35 17.32 5.48 -2.28
CA LEU A 35 17.87 4.49 -1.35
C LEU A 35 18.79 5.14 -0.30
N ALA A 36 19.62 6.09 -0.71
CA ALA A 36 20.46 6.87 0.19
C ALA A 36 19.64 7.67 1.21
N LEU A 37 18.52 8.29 0.78
CA LEU A 37 17.60 8.96 1.69
C LEU A 37 17.02 7.99 2.72
N VAL A 38 16.47 6.86 2.28
CA VAL A 38 15.87 5.85 3.17
C VAL A 38 16.90 5.31 4.15
N ARG A 39 18.14 5.05 3.70
CA ARG A 39 19.27 4.65 4.57
C ARG A 39 19.54 5.69 5.65
N ARG A 40 19.62 6.97 5.28
CA ARG A 40 19.89 8.08 6.21
C ARG A 40 18.75 8.24 7.22
N VAL A 41 17.50 8.19 6.77
CA VAL A 41 16.30 8.24 7.63
C VAL A 41 16.31 7.07 8.62
N ALA A 42 16.56 5.86 8.16
CA ALA A 42 16.58 4.66 9.00
C ALA A 42 17.71 4.68 10.04
N GLY A 43 18.86 5.27 9.70
CA GLY A 43 19.99 5.43 10.61
C GLY A 43 19.74 6.48 11.70
N LEU A 44 19.10 7.59 11.36
CA LEU A 44 18.77 8.67 12.30
C LEU A 44 17.59 8.32 13.23
N ASN A 45 16.67 7.50 12.77
CA ASN A 45 15.52 7.06 13.56
C ASN A 45 15.28 5.57 13.36
N GLN A 46 15.69 4.76 14.31
CA GLN A 46 15.62 3.31 14.23
C GLN A 46 14.27 2.71 14.64
N ARG A 47 13.34 3.51 15.16
CA ARG A 47 12.07 3.03 15.73
C ARG A 47 10.85 3.40 14.87
N ALA A 48 10.84 4.61 14.32
CA ALA A 48 9.69 5.10 13.58
C ALA A 48 9.43 4.29 12.30
N PRO A 49 8.17 4.01 11.96
CA PRO A 49 7.83 3.48 10.65
C PRO A 49 8.17 4.50 9.56
N ILE A 50 8.63 3.99 8.41
CA ILE A 50 8.97 4.78 7.22
C ILE A 50 7.96 4.43 6.14
N ILE A 51 7.14 5.41 5.76
CA ILE A 51 6.09 5.23 4.76
C ILE A 51 6.50 5.92 3.47
N CYS A 52 6.75 5.13 2.43
CA CYS A 52 7.03 5.64 1.10
C CYS A 52 5.72 6.09 0.43
N ALA A 53 5.63 7.37 0.06
CA ALA A 53 4.48 8.00 -0.57
C ALA A 53 4.85 8.69 -1.90
N GLY A 54 5.87 8.19 -2.57
CA GLY A 54 6.33 8.67 -3.88
C GLY A 54 6.08 7.64 -4.99
N ALA A 55 6.31 8.07 -6.24
CA ALA A 55 6.13 7.24 -7.43
C ALA A 55 7.02 5.98 -7.44
N GLN A 56 8.21 6.08 -6.84
CA GLN A 56 9.20 4.99 -6.82
C GLN A 56 9.11 4.09 -5.58
N GLN A 57 8.04 4.17 -4.80
CA GLN A 57 7.89 3.45 -3.53
C GLN A 57 8.06 1.93 -3.64
N ALA A 58 7.70 1.32 -4.77
CA ALA A 58 7.86 -0.13 -4.96
C ALA A 58 9.33 -0.54 -4.93
N SER A 59 10.18 0.17 -5.68
CA SER A 59 11.62 -0.03 -5.68
C SER A 59 12.25 0.30 -4.32
N LEU A 60 11.84 1.42 -3.69
CA LEU A 60 12.39 1.83 -2.40
C LEU A 60 12.07 0.83 -1.29
N VAL A 61 10.85 0.30 -1.24
CA VAL A 61 10.45 -0.72 -0.25
C VAL A 61 11.22 -2.01 -0.48
N GLU A 62 11.28 -2.49 -1.72
CA GLU A 62 11.97 -3.73 -2.07
C GLU A 62 13.47 -3.64 -1.77
N ARG A 63 14.15 -2.61 -2.28
CA ARG A 63 15.59 -2.41 -2.08
C ARG A 63 15.93 -2.05 -0.63
N GLY A 64 15.10 -1.24 0.03
CA GLY A 64 15.31 -0.87 1.43
C GLY A 64 15.28 -2.08 2.37
N VAL A 65 14.42 -3.05 2.11
CA VAL A 65 14.39 -4.30 2.87
C VAL A 65 15.55 -5.21 2.49
N ASN A 66 15.80 -5.43 1.19
CA ASN A 66 16.79 -6.41 0.73
C ASN A 66 18.24 -5.92 0.87
N GLU A 67 18.52 -4.65 0.58
CA GLU A 67 19.89 -4.12 0.51
C GLU A 67 20.29 -3.39 1.82
N LEU A 68 19.33 -2.76 2.50
CA LEU A 68 19.61 -2.02 3.74
C LEU A 68 19.24 -2.80 5.01
N GLY A 69 18.60 -3.98 4.88
CA GLY A 69 18.17 -4.78 6.02
C GLY A 69 17.08 -4.13 6.88
N ILE A 70 16.36 -3.14 6.37
CA ILE A 70 15.27 -2.50 7.11
C ILE A 70 14.12 -3.49 7.25
N SER A 71 13.57 -3.62 8.46
CA SER A 71 12.42 -4.51 8.69
C SER A 71 11.26 -4.17 7.73
N ARG A 72 10.73 -5.19 7.05
CA ARG A 72 9.54 -5.09 6.20
C ARG A 72 8.27 -4.62 6.93
N LEU A 73 8.25 -4.75 8.25
CA LEU A 73 7.15 -4.25 9.07
C LEU A 73 7.28 -2.74 9.34
N ARG A 74 8.48 -2.20 9.16
CA ARG A 74 8.80 -0.80 9.41
C ARG A 74 8.87 0.04 8.14
N LEU A 75 9.24 -0.55 6.99
CA LEU A 75 9.36 0.13 5.69
C LEU A 75 8.27 -0.39 4.74
N PHE A 76 7.34 0.47 4.36
CA PHE A 76 6.22 0.11 3.49
C PHE A 76 5.71 1.30 2.69
N GLY A 77 4.89 1.05 1.66
CA GLY A 77 4.37 2.08 0.77
C GLY A 77 2.87 2.33 0.92
N SER A 78 2.42 3.55 0.61
CA SER A 78 1.04 4.02 0.76
C SER A 78 0.15 3.83 -0.48
N ALA A 79 0.71 3.50 -1.66
CA ALA A 79 -0.07 3.46 -2.89
C ALA A 79 -1.24 2.46 -2.88
N PRO A 80 -1.13 1.27 -2.27
CA PRO A 80 -2.27 0.36 -2.19
C PRO A 80 -3.44 0.93 -1.40
N GLU A 81 -3.20 1.73 -0.35
CA GLU A 81 -4.27 2.40 0.40
C GLU A 81 -4.94 3.52 -0.42
N ALA A 82 -4.16 4.25 -1.24
CA ALA A 82 -4.70 5.21 -2.19
C ALA A 82 -5.57 4.50 -3.25
N LEU A 83 -5.06 3.41 -3.82
CA LEU A 83 -5.78 2.57 -4.79
C LEU A 83 -7.06 1.99 -4.19
N ARG A 84 -7.00 1.42 -2.97
CA ARG A 84 -8.18 0.90 -2.25
C ARG A 84 -9.27 1.97 -2.10
N SER A 85 -8.87 3.19 -1.79
CA SER A 85 -9.81 4.32 -1.67
C SER A 85 -10.44 4.69 -3.01
N ALA A 86 -9.67 4.68 -4.10
CA ALA A 86 -10.17 4.93 -5.45
C ALA A 86 -11.12 3.80 -5.90
N ILE A 87 -10.80 2.54 -5.59
CA ILE A 87 -11.68 1.39 -5.87
C ILE A 87 -13.00 1.54 -5.11
N ALA A 88 -12.96 1.87 -3.82
CA ALA A 88 -14.17 2.10 -3.04
C ALA A 88 -15.05 3.21 -3.67
N ALA A 89 -14.44 4.27 -4.18
CA ALA A 89 -15.16 5.35 -4.86
C ALA A 89 -15.84 4.89 -6.16
N ILE A 90 -15.14 4.14 -7.03
CA ILE A 90 -15.77 3.64 -8.28
C ILE A 90 -16.82 2.55 -8.03
N VAL A 91 -16.64 1.71 -7.01
CA VAL A 91 -17.66 0.73 -6.57
C VAL A 91 -18.89 1.45 -6.01
N SER A 92 -18.67 2.51 -5.22
CA SER A 92 -19.74 3.37 -4.70
C SER A 92 -20.63 3.91 -5.83
N LEU A 93 -20.03 4.43 -6.89
CA LEU A 93 -20.77 4.94 -8.06
C LEU A 93 -21.52 3.83 -8.80
N GLU A 94 -20.93 2.63 -8.93
CA GLU A 94 -21.55 1.51 -9.64
C GLU A 94 -22.72 0.89 -8.83
N ALA A 95 -22.60 0.86 -7.50
CA ALA A 95 -23.56 0.23 -6.60
C ALA A 95 -24.61 1.20 -6.03
N GLY A 96 -24.43 2.52 -6.21
CA GLY A 96 -25.28 3.52 -5.57
C GLY A 96 -25.17 3.52 -4.04
N ALA A 97 -24.03 3.12 -3.47
CA ALA A 97 -23.77 3.02 -2.03
C ALA A 97 -22.76 4.08 -1.58
N ALA A 98 -22.71 4.41 -0.30
CA ALA A 98 -21.73 5.36 0.21
C ALA A 98 -20.32 4.71 0.27
N PRO A 99 -19.24 5.47 -0.04
CA PRO A 99 -17.87 4.90 -0.07
C PRO A 99 -17.41 4.29 1.26
N GLN A 100 -17.91 4.80 2.39
CA GLN A 100 -17.59 4.27 3.73
C GLN A 100 -18.22 2.89 3.98
N ASP A 101 -19.27 2.53 3.24
CA ASP A 101 -19.97 1.25 3.37
C ASP A 101 -19.36 0.17 2.46
N ILE A 102 -18.26 0.51 1.77
CA ILE A 102 -17.56 -0.40 0.88
C ILE A 102 -16.28 -0.90 1.55
N SER A 103 -16.19 -2.22 1.70
CA SER A 103 -14.98 -2.90 2.15
C SER A 103 -14.39 -3.71 1.01
N VAL A 104 -13.17 -3.36 0.63
CA VAL A 104 -12.41 -4.08 -0.41
C VAL A 104 -10.98 -4.27 0.03
N SER A 105 -10.40 -5.40 -0.33
CA SER A 105 -8.98 -5.69 -0.22
C SER A 105 -8.30 -5.56 -1.58
N VAL A 106 -7.02 -5.23 -1.57
CA VAL A 106 -6.20 -5.11 -2.78
C VAL A 106 -4.94 -5.91 -2.60
N LEU A 107 -4.64 -6.79 -3.54
CA LEU A 107 -3.47 -7.66 -3.55
C LEU A 107 -2.76 -7.61 -4.91
N GLY A 108 -1.57 -8.22 -4.96
CA GLY A 108 -0.79 -8.39 -6.18
C GLY A 108 0.42 -7.48 -6.25
N ARG A 109 1.03 -7.39 -7.42
CA ARG A 109 2.20 -6.55 -7.63
C ARG A 109 1.85 -5.34 -8.49
N PRO A 110 2.33 -4.15 -8.13
CA PRO A 110 2.19 -2.97 -8.97
C PRO A 110 2.66 -3.24 -10.40
N MET A 111 1.95 -2.70 -11.39
CA MET A 111 2.22 -2.79 -12.83
C MET A 111 2.12 -4.20 -13.44
N GLN A 112 2.03 -5.26 -12.66
CA GLN A 112 1.83 -6.62 -13.17
C GLN A 112 0.38 -7.03 -13.08
N GLN A 113 -0.15 -7.16 -11.88
CA GLN A 113 -1.54 -7.53 -11.66
C GLN A 113 -2.09 -6.95 -10.35
N ILE A 114 -3.21 -6.27 -10.44
CA ILE A 114 -4.02 -5.84 -9.32
C ILE A 114 -5.15 -6.87 -9.16
N ILE A 115 -5.31 -7.39 -7.95
CA ILE A 115 -6.32 -8.39 -7.61
C ILE A 115 -7.22 -7.79 -6.54
N VAL A 116 -8.52 -7.74 -6.83
CA VAL A 116 -9.56 -7.44 -5.84
C VAL A 116 -10.34 -8.74 -5.63
N PRO A 117 -10.26 -9.38 -4.46
CA PRO A 117 -11.03 -10.58 -4.16
C PRO A 117 -12.49 -10.19 -3.91
N TRP A 118 -13.29 -10.20 -4.98
CA TRP A 118 -14.70 -9.77 -4.92
C TRP A 118 -15.56 -10.64 -4.01
N ASP A 119 -15.19 -11.90 -3.80
CA ASP A 119 -15.89 -12.82 -2.89
C ASP A 119 -15.80 -12.36 -1.43
N GLU A 120 -14.70 -11.68 -1.06
CA GLU A 120 -14.45 -11.12 0.26
C GLU A 120 -14.85 -9.63 0.38
N ALA A 121 -15.20 -9.01 -0.75
CA ALA A 121 -15.62 -7.60 -0.77
C ALA A 121 -17.07 -7.46 -0.29
N SER A 122 -17.34 -6.36 0.42
CA SER A 122 -18.71 -6.07 0.88
C SER A 122 -19.16 -4.65 0.53
N ILE A 123 -20.46 -4.50 0.28
CA ILE A 123 -21.16 -3.26 -0.03
C ILE A 123 -22.37 -3.18 0.91
N GLY A 124 -22.36 -2.23 1.85
CA GLY A 124 -23.41 -2.11 2.86
C GLY A 124 -23.59 -3.38 3.71
N GLY A 125 -22.50 -4.08 4.01
CA GLY A 125 -22.51 -5.33 4.78
C GLY A 125 -22.94 -6.59 4.01
N ARG A 126 -23.26 -6.48 2.71
CA ARG A 126 -23.60 -7.61 1.82
C ARG A 126 -22.42 -7.94 0.93
N SER A 127 -22.28 -9.22 0.53
CA SER A 127 -21.24 -9.60 -0.43
C SER A 127 -21.35 -8.80 -1.74
N ALA A 128 -20.22 -8.30 -2.25
CA ALA A 128 -20.19 -7.57 -3.51
C ALA A 128 -20.74 -8.38 -4.67
N THR A 129 -20.53 -9.70 -4.69
CA THR A 129 -21.04 -10.63 -5.71
C THR A 129 -22.57 -10.85 -5.64
N GLN A 130 -23.20 -10.49 -4.52
CA GLN A 130 -24.67 -10.46 -4.41
C GLN A 130 -25.29 -9.13 -4.83
N VAL A 131 -24.52 -8.04 -4.71
CA VAL A 131 -25.00 -6.68 -5.02
C VAL A 131 -24.73 -6.32 -6.49
N LEU A 132 -23.58 -6.75 -7.03
CA LEU A 132 -23.14 -6.45 -8.38
C LEU A 132 -23.16 -7.71 -9.25
N SER A 133 -23.64 -7.56 -10.48
CA SER A 133 -23.59 -8.63 -11.48
C SER A 133 -22.15 -8.92 -11.94
N ALA A 134 -21.92 -10.11 -12.50
CA ALA A 134 -20.62 -10.48 -13.06
C ALA A 134 -20.15 -9.49 -14.14
N ALA A 135 -21.06 -8.92 -14.94
CA ALA A 135 -20.72 -7.91 -15.94
C ALA A 135 -20.26 -6.60 -15.31
N GLN A 136 -20.86 -6.18 -14.20
CA GLN A 136 -20.42 -4.99 -13.44
C GLN A 136 -19.06 -5.20 -12.82
N LEU A 137 -18.82 -6.36 -12.19
CA LEU A 137 -17.51 -6.70 -11.62
C LEU A 137 -16.42 -6.73 -12.70
N ALA A 138 -16.68 -7.30 -13.88
CA ALA A 138 -15.73 -7.31 -15.00
C ALA A 138 -15.41 -5.89 -15.50
N ARG A 139 -16.41 -4.99 -15.55
CA ARG A 139 -16.17 -3.58 -15.89
C ARG A 139 -15.35 -2.86 -14.83
N LEU A 140 -15.58 -3.15 -13.55
CA LEU A 140 -14.79 -2.61 -12.45
C LEU A 140 -13.33 -3.07 -12.55
N ASP A 141 -13.07 -4.35 -12.77
CA ASP A 141 -11.71 -4.88 -12.95
C ASP A 141 -10.96 -4.17 -14.09
N ALA A 142 -11.63 -3.96 -15.23
CA ALA A 142 -11.06 -3.25 -16.38
C ALA A 142 -10.75 -1.76 -16.05
N ARG A 143 -11.51 -1.12 -15.17
CA ARG A 143 -11.27 0.26 -14.73
C ARG A 143 -10.16 0.33 -13.69
N ILE A 144 -10.09 -0.61 -12.76
CA ILE A 144 -9.12 -0.66 -11.66
C ILE A 144 -7.69 -0.70 -12.20
N SER A 145 -7.42 -1.43 -13.26
CA SER A 145 -6.09 -1.50 -13.87
C SER A 145 -5.55 -0.13 -14.31
N ARG A 146 -6.43 0.82 -14.61
CA ARG A 146 -6.09 2.18 -15.05
C ARG A 146 -5.89 3.17 -13.88
N LEU A 147 -6.17 2.76 -12.64
CA LEU A 147 -6.01 3.61 -11.47
C LEU A 147 -4.57 3.62 -10.94
N TRP A 148 -3.71 2.81 -11.50
CA TRP A 148 -2.30 2.76 -11.15
C TRP A 148 -1.44 3.54 -12.17
N PRO A 149 -0.44 4.32 -11.73
CA PRO A 149 -0.10 4.67 -10.35
C PRO A 149 -1.01 5.77 -9.78
N PRO A 150 -1.30 5.75 -8.46
CA PRO A 150 -2.02 6.85 -7.82
C PRO A 150 -1.23 8.16 -7.89
N GLY A 151 -1.93 9.28 -8.03
CA GLY A 151 -1.30 10.59 -8.06
C GLY A 151 -0.75 11.04 -6.69
N PRO A 152 0.14 12.07 -6.66
CA PRO A 152 0.90 12.46 -5.46
C PRO A 152 0.00 12.87 -4.28
N TYR A 153 -1.09 13.56 -4.52
CA TYR A 153 -2.05 13.94 -3.48
C TYR A 153 -2.76 12.73 -2.86
N ALA A 154 -3.09 11.72 -3.69
CA ALA A 154 -3.68 10.48 -3.21
C ALA A 154 -2.69 9.68 -2.36
N LEU A 155 -1.41 9.63 -2.78
CA LEU A 155 -0.33 8.99 -2.03
C LEU A 155 -0.10 9.65 -0.68
N GLY A 156 -0.01 10.97 -0.63
CA GLY A 156 0.16 11.73 0.62
C GLY A 156 -1.04 11.58 1.56
N SER A 157 -2.26 11.65 1.03
CA SER A 157 -3.50 11.44 1.81
C SER A 157 -3.57 10.01 2.39
N ALA A 158 -3.19 9.00 1.61
CA ALA A 158 -3.14 7.63 2.06
C ALA A 158 -2.08 7.44 3.16
N ALA A 159 -0.87 7.97 2.98
CA ALA A 159 0.19 7.93 3.99
C ALA A 159 -0.24 8.59 5.30
N ALA A 160 -0.88 9.76 5.24
CA ALA A 160 -1.41 10.44 6.42
C ALA A 160 -2.46 9.60 7.17
N ARG A 161 -3.30 8.87 6.44
CA ARG A 161 -4.31 7.96 7.00
C ARG A 161 -3.66 6.77 7.70
N LEU A 162 -2.64 6.15 7.08
CA LEU A 162 -1.88 5.05 7.67
C LEU A 162 -1.20 5.51 8.98
N VAL A 163 -0.52 6.67 8.99
CA VAL A 163 0.08 7.24 10.20
C VAL A 163 -0.98 7.47 11.28
N ARG A 164 -2.10 8.09 10.94
CA ARG A 164 -3.18 8.34 11.92
C ARG A 164 -3.65 7.04 12.55
N THR A 165 -3.91 6.00 11.76
CA THR A 165 -4.35 4.70 12.27
C THR A 165 -3.29 4.06 13.17
N ALA A 166 -2.02 4.08 12.77
CA ALA A 166 -0.92 3.55 13.57
C ALA A 166 -0.85 4.23 14.95
N LEU A 167 -0.95 5.55 14.99
CA LEU A 167 -0.86 6.34 16.23
C LEU A 167 -2.11 6.20 17.11
N THR A 168 -3.30 6.09 16.53
CA THR A 168 -4.55 5.94 17.30
C THR A 168 -4.84 4.49 17.70
N ARG A 169 -4.02 3.54 17.24
CA ARG A 169 -4.21 2.09 17.49
C ARG A 169 -5.61 1.59 17.13
N THR A 170 -6.21 2.20 16.11
CA THR A 170 -7.54 1.80 15.67
C THR A 170 -7.45 0.45 14.96
N PRO A 171 -8.19 -0.59 15.41
CA PRO A 171 -8.16 -1.91 14.78
C PRO A 171 -8.86 -1.86 13.42
N ARG A 172 -8.10 -1.52 12.38
CA ARG A 172 -8.59 -1.41 11.01
C ARG A 172 -7.60 -2.02 10.04
N VAL A 173 -8.14 -2.76 9.07
CA VAL A 173 -7.32 -3.29 7.97
C VAL A 173 -7.13 -2.19 6.92
N HIS A 174 -5.89 -1.99 6.54
CA HIS A 174 -5.46 -1.09 5.47
C HIS A 174 -4.77 -1.87 4.37
N ALA A 175 -4.50 -1.22 3.25
CA ALA A 175 -3.66 -1.79 2.20
C ALA A 175 -2.29 -1.09 2.21
N ALA A 176 -1.21 -1.88 2.18
CA ALA A 176 0.15 -1.36 2.13
C ALA A 176 0.98 -2.11 1.08
N LEU A 177 2.00 -1.44 0.56
CA LEU A 177 3.02 -2.05 -0.26
C LEU A 177 4.14 -2.56 0.64
N VAL A 178 4.33 -3.87 0.68
CA VAL A 178 5.23 -4.55 1.61
C VAL A 178 6.20 -5.45 0.84
N ALA A 179 7.44 -5.54 1.27
CA ALA A 179 8.35 -6.56 0.76
C ALA A 179 7.96 -7.92 1.33
N VAL A 180 7.50 -8.82 0.47
CA VAL A 180 7.07 -10.18 0.82
C VAL A 180 8.10 -11.17 0.31
N THR A 181 8.60 -12.04 1.18
CA THR A 181 9.45 -13.18 0.81
C THR A 181 8.57 -14.39 0.51
N ARG A 182 8.96 -15.15 -0.48
CA ARG A 182 8.28 -16.39 -0.86
C ARG A 182 8.77 -17.58 -0.06
N ASP A 183 10.08 -17.66 0.06
CA ASP A 183 10.78 -18.74 0.76
C ASP A 183 11.78 -18.11 1.75
N GLU A 184 12.16 -18.82 2.80
CA GLU A 184 13.22 -18.40 3.72
C GLU A 184 14.52 -18.14 2.96
N GLY A 185 15.08 -16.92 3.12
CA GLY A 185 16.30 -16.50 2.45
C GLY A 185 16.14 -15.95 1.03
N ALA A 186 14.96 -16.02 0.43
CA ALA A 186 14.71 -15.35 -0.85
C ALA A 186 14.56 -13.83 -0.68
N PRO A 187 15.03 -13.02 -1.65
CA PRO A 187 14.83 -11.58 -1.60
C PRO A 187 13.34 -11.25 -1.60
N GLY A 188 12.94 -10.33 -0.74
CA GLY A 188 11.56 -9.83 -0.67
C GLY A 188 11.20 -9.08 -1.95
N ARG A 189 10.00 -9.30 -2.47
CA ARG A 189 9.43 -8.53 -3.57
C ARG A 189 8.29 -7.65 -3.08
N SER A 190 8.19 -6.45 -3.63
CA SER A 190 7.12 -5.53 -3.26
C SER A 190 5.76 -6.05 -3.73
N ALA A 191 4.83 -6.20 -2.79
CA ALA A 191 3.46 -6.64 -3.06
C ALA A 191 2.45 -5.78 -2.28
N MET A 192 1.29 -5.60 -2.86
CA MET A 192 0.13 -4.99 -2.20
C MET A 192 -0.50 -6.02 -1.28
N MET A 193 -0.59 -5.69 0.01
CA MET A 193 -1.12 -6.60 1.04
C MET A 193 -2.04 -5.86 2.00
N PRO A 194 -3.12 -6.50 2.45
CA PRO A 194 -3.88 -6.03 3.60
C PRO A 194 -3.05 -6.17 4.88
N VAL A 195 -3.07 -5.12 5.69
CA VAL A 195 -2.25 -5.03 6.91
C VAL A 195 -3.04 -4.41 8.06
N THR A 196 -2.69 -4.75 9.29
CA THR A 196 -3.00 -3.95 10.48
C THR A 196 -1.77 -3.15 10.89
N LEU A 197 -1.99 -2.03 11.58
CA LEU A 197 -0.95 -1.08 11.95
C LEU A 197 -0.92 -0.85 13.45
N ASP A 198 0.29 -0.61 13.96
CA ASP A 198 0.56 -0.11 15.29
C ASP A 198 1.61 1.03 15.23
N PRO A 199 1.96 1.68 16.36
CA PRO A 199 2.97 2.75 16.36
C PRO A 199 4.36 2.35 15.84
N ALA A 200 4.70 1.06 15.81
CA ALA A 200 5.97 0.57 15.26
C ALA A 200 5.93 0.32 13.75
N GLY A 201 4.72 0.33 13.15
CA GLY A 201 4.50 0.12 11.72
C GLY A 201 3.43 -0.92 11.42
N ILE A 202 3.76 -1.93 10.62
CA ILE A 202 2.85 -3.05 10.31
C ILE A 202 2.89 -4.04 11.48
N ALA A 203 1.74 -4.19 12.14
CA ALA A 203 1.57 -5.17 13.22
C ALA A 203 1.40 -6.59 12.67
N ALA A 204 0.59 -6.75 11.61
CA ALA A 204 0.38 -8.04 10.96
C ALA A 204 -0.01 -7.87 9.49
N LEU A 205 0.35 -8.86 8.67
CA LEU A 205 -0.24 -9.09 7.35
C LEU A 205 -1.56 -9.87 7.56
N VAL A 206 -2.61 -9.43 6.88
CA VAL A 206 -3.96 -10.02 7.01
C VAL A 206 -4.45 -10.46 5.62
N PRO A 207 -3.86 -11.52 5.03
CA PRO A 207 -4.31 -11.99 3.74
C PRO A 207 -5.77 -12.43 3.81
N PRO A 208 -6.63 -12.02 2.85
CA PRO A 208 -8.01 -12.47 2.80
C PRO A 208 -8.08 -13.96 2.41
N ALA A 209 -9.20 -14.59 2.68
CA ALA A 209 -9.49 -15.91 2.15
C ALA A 209 -9.66 -15.80 0.62
N LEU A 210 -8.70 -16.31 -0.14
CA LEU A 210 -8.73 -16.24 -1.60
C LEU A 210 -9.48 -17.43 -2.20
N SER A 211 -10.34 -17.16 -3.18
CA SER A 211 -10.85 -18.18 -4.09
C SER A 211 -9.67 -18.90 -4.77
N SER A 212 -9.88 -20.14 -5.24
CA SER A 212 -8.84 -20.88 -5.97
C SER A 212 -8.29 -20.09 -7.16
N ARG A 213 -9.15 -19.36 -7.86
CA ARG A 213 -8.77 -18.51 -8.98
C ARG A 213 -7.85 -17.37 -8.55
N ASP A 214 -8.22 -16.63 -7.51
CA ASP A 214 -7.45 -15.46 -7.07
C ASP A 214 -6.15 -15.87 -6.37
N ARG A 215 -6.13 -17.03 -5.73
CA ARG A 215 -4.91 -17.62 -5.19
C ARG A 215 -3.91 -17.92 -6.30
N VAL A 216 -4.32 -18.61 -7.35
CA VAL A 216 -3.46 -18.89 -8.51
C VAL A 216 -2.95 -17.60 -9.16
N ARG A 217 -3.82 -16.60 -9.33
CA ARG A 217 -3.43 -15.27 -9.86
C ARG A 217 -2.38 -14.61 -8.97
N PHE A 218 -2.58 -14.61 -7.66
CA PHE A 218 -1.65 -14.02 -6.70
C PHE A 218 -0.29 -14.74 -6.71
N GLU A 219 -0.29 -16.08 -6.64
CA GLU A 219 0.92 -16.88 -6.70
C GLU A 219 1.69 -16.68 -8.00
N THR A 220 0.99 -16.62 -9.14
CA THR A 220 1.61 -16.34 -10.44
C THR A 220 2.28 -14.97 -10.44
N THR A 221 1.59 -13.95 -9.93
CA THR A 221 2.11 -12.58 -9.83
C THR A 221 3.36 -12.50 -8.94
N MET A 222 3.44 -13.32 -7.91
CA MET A 222 4.60 -13.37 -7.02
C MET A 222 5.77 -14.17 -7.61
N ARG A 223 5.56 -14.96 -8.66
CA ARG A 223 6.62 -15.73 -9.35
C ARG A 223 7.39 -14.91 -10.38
N THR A 224 6.71 -14.02 -11.05
CA THR A 224 7.29 -13.12 -12.06
C THR A 224 7.89 -11.87 -11.43
#